data_bbcf4362b84be5fefa62eac7e16ca1a1
#
_entry.id   bbcf4362b84be5fefa62eac7e16ca1a1
#
_cell.length_a   1.000
_cell.length_b   1.000
_cell.length_c   1.000
_cell.angle_alpha   90.00
_cell.angle_beta   90.00
_cell.angle_gamma   90.00
#
_symmetry.space_group_name_H-M   'P 1'
#
loop_
_entity.id
_entity.type
_entity.pdbx_description
1 polymer ?
#
loop_
_entity_poly.entity_id
_entity_poly.type
_entity_poly.pdbx_seq_one_letter_code
_entity_poly.pdbx_strand_id
1 'polypeptide(L)'
;MARKKEATSLKVLLTEFKELKNIDEETMLHVLEDSFRSILAKMFGSDDNFDVIINADSGDFEIWRTREVVADDAVERENEQVAYTEALEIDPEAEIGDDVTDSVDFLSFGRRAIVNLRQTLSSKILDLQKEHFYQTFIERVGELITAEVYQVWKRETLLVDEDGNELIMPKSEQIPDEYFRKGDSVHAVIARVDNENNNPRVTLSRTSPEFLKRLFEMNVPEIADGLITIKRVARIPGVRAKIAVESYDDRIDPVCS
;
A
#
# COMPACT_ATOMS: atom_id res chain seq x y z
N MET A 1 11.84 1.42 -35.05
CA MET A 1 12.62 0.85 -33.94
C MET A 1 12.29 1.49 -32.59
N ALA A 2 11.99 2.78 -32.48
CA ALA A 2 11.62 3.43 -31.22
C ALA A 2 10.30 2.90 -30.63
N ARG A 3 9.21 2.82 -31.41
CA ARG A 3 7.90 2.29 -30.99
C ARG A 3 7.98 0.89 -30.35
N LYS A 4 8.81 -0.01 -30.91
CA LYS A 4 8.98 -1.38 -30.38
C LYS A 4 9.72 -1.40 -29.03
N LYS A 5 10.61 -0.43 -28.77
CA LYS A 5 11.29 -0.27 -27.47
C LYS A 5 10.36 0.29 -26.39
N GLU A 6 9.43 1.17 -26.78
CA GLU A 6 8.49 1.81 -25.84
C GLU A 6 7.38 0.84 -25.41
N ALA A 7 6.85 0.05 -26.34
CA ALA A 7 5.90 -1.04 -26.03
C ALA A 7 6.55 -2.11 -25.13
N THR A 8 7.82 -2.46 -25.38
CA THR A 8 8.57 -3.39 -24.53
C THR A 8 8.77 -2.80 -23.12
N SER A 9 9.01 -1.49 -23.00
CA SER A 9 9.15 -0.80 -21.72
C SER A 9 7.87 -0.82 -20.89
N LEU A 10 6.70 -0.70 -21.52
CA LEU A 10 5.41 -0.73 -20.83
C LEU A 10 5.06 -2.16 -20.34
N LYS A 11 5.28 -3.16 -21.18
CA LYS A 11 5.09 -4.58 -20.80
C LYS A 11 6.00 -4.99 -19.64
N VAL A 12 7.26 -4.54 -19.65
CA VAL A 12 8.19 -4.81 -18.54
C VAL A 12 7.69 -4.17 -17.25
N LEU A 13 7.19 -2.94 -17.32
CA LEU A 13 6.60 -2.26 -16.15
C LEU A 13 5.40 -3.03 -15.60
N LEU A 14 4.47 -3.44 -16.45
CA LEU A 14 3.29 -4.20 -16.03
C LEU A 14 3.68 -5.56 -15.42
N THR A 15 4.74 -6.19 -15.93
CA THR A 15 5.29 -7.43 -15.37
C THR A 15 5.96 -7.19 -14.01
N GLU A 16 6.76 -6.12 -13.87
CA GLU A 16 7.37 -5.71 -12.59
C GLU A 16 6.30 -5.44 -11.53
N PHE A 17 5.15 -4.88 -11.92
CA PHE A 17 4.04 -4.63 -11.00
C PHE A 17 3.31 -5.92 -10.57
N LYS A 18 3.19 -6.93 -11.43
CA LYS A 18 2.67 -8.25 -11.05
C LYS A 18 3.51 -8.98 -10.00
N GLU A 19 4.81 -8.71 -9.95
CA GLU A 19 5.73 -9.31 -8.98
C GLU A 19 5.67 -8.67 -7.59
N LEU A 20 4.91 -7.58 -7.41
CA LEU A 20 4.71 -6.96 -6.10
C LEU A 20 3.83 -7.85 -5.22
N LYS A 21 4.45 -8.52 -4.27
CA LYS A 21 3.93 -9.63 -3.46
C LYS A 21 2.70 -9.35 -2.59
N ASN A 22 2.23 -8.12 -2.46
CA ASN A 22 1.24 -7.72 -1.45
C ASN A 22 0.03 -6.97 -2.02
N ILE A 23 -0.22 -7.03 -3.32
CA ILE A 23 -1.36 -6.39 -3.96
C ILE A 23 -2.11 -7.47 -4.73
N ASP A 24 -3.41 -7.62 -4.49
CA ASP A 24 -4.27 -8.53 -5.22
C ASP A 24 -4.43 -8.09 -6.68
N GLU A 25 -4.70 -9.05 -7.55
CA GLU A 25 -4.75 -8.82 -9.00
C GLU A 25 -5.87 -7.86 -9.40
N GLU A 26 -7.02 -7.92 -8.72
CA GLU A 26 -8.17 -7.05 -8.96
C GLU A 26 -7.83 -5.59 -8.63
N THR A 27 -7.24 -5.34 -7.47
CA THR A 27 -6.78 -3.99 -7.07
C THR A 27 -5.73 -3.46 -8.04
N MET A 28 -4.82 -4.32 -8.51
CA MET A 28 -3.81 -3.90 -9.46
C MET A 28 -4.40 -3.49 -10.82
N LEU A 29 -5.37 -4.26 -11.33
CA LEU A 29 -6.08 -3.92 -12.58
C LEU A 29 -6.81 -2.58 -12.43
N HIS A 30 -7.48 -2.35 -11.31
CA HIS A 30 -8.18 -1.10 -11.04
C HIS A 30 -7.22 0.10 -11.03
N VAL A 31 -6.04 -0.04 -10.41
CA VAL A 31 -5.01 1.01 -10.39
C VAL A 31 -4.44 1.29 -11.77
N LEU A 32 -4.27 0.26 -12.59
CA LEU A 32 -3.84 0.39 -13.98
C LEU A 32 -4.89 1.16 -14.79
N GLU A 33 -6.15 0.73 -14.74
CA GLU A 33 -7.28 1.38 -15.42
C GLU A 33 -7.40 2.85 -15.03
N ASP A 34 -7.45 3.15 -13.74
CA ASP A 34 -7.47 4.49 -13.19
C ASP A 34 -6.29 5.36 -13.62
N SER A 35 -5.12 4.75 -13.80
CA SER A 35 -3.93 5.47 -14.21
C SER A 35 -4.00 5.86 -15.70
N PHE A 36 -4.53 4.96 -16.53
CA PHE A 36 -4.81 5.28 -17.95
C PHE A 36 -5.88 6.35 -18.04
N ARG A 37 -7.02 6.22 -17.35
CA ARG A 37 -8.10 7.21 -17.31
C ARG A 37 -7.59 8.59 -16.89
N SER A 38 -6.79 8.66 -15.83
CA SER A 38 -6.19 9.92 -15.37
C SER A 38 -5.31 10.61 -16.42
N ILE A 39 -4.66 9.86 -17.29
CA ILE A 39 -3.84 10.43 -18.37
C ILE A 39 -4.71 10.87 -19.54
N LEU A 40 -5.71 10.05 -19.90
CA LEU A 40 -6.68 10.40 -20.94
C LEU A 40 -7.41 11.69 -20.58
N ALA A 41 -7.89 11.80 -19.34
CA ALA A 41 -8.51 13.02 -18.83
C ALA A 41 -7.59 14.25 -18.92
N LYS A 42 -6.29 14.09 -18.62
CA LYS A 42 -5.31 15.18 -18.75
C LYS A 42 -5.01 15.57 -20.20
N MET A 43 -5.11 14.62 -21.13
CA MET A 43 -4.80 14.86 -22.54
C MET A 43 -5.99 15.39 -23.32
N PHE A 44 -7.17 14.89 -23.01
CA PHE A 44 -8.40 15.15 -23.79
C PHE A 44 -9.42 16.01 -23.04
N GLY A 45 -9.18 16.29 -21.75
CA GLY A 45 -10.06 17.10 -20.91
C GLY A 45 -11.13 16.31 -20.17
N SER A 46 -11.52 15.12 -20.65
CA SER A 46 -12.37 14.13 -20.01
C SER A 46 -11.92 12.72 -20.41
N ASP A 47 -12.32 11.73 -19.61
CA ASP A 47 -12.14 10.29 -19.86
C ASP A 47 -13.50 9.56 -19.98
N ASP A 48 -14.62 10.29 -19.95
CA ASP A 48 -15.97 9.71 -19.92
C ASP A 48 -16.29 8.86 -21.15
N ASN A 49 -15.69 9.18 -22.28
CA ASN A 49 -15.88 8.51 -23.57
C ASN A 49 -14.77 7.51 -23.92
N PHE A 50 -13.96 7.11 -22.92
CA PHE A 50 -12.90 6.12 -23.09
C PHE A 50 -13.17 4.86 -22.28
N ASP A 51 -13.00 3.71 -22.90
CA ASP A 51 -12.96 2.40 -22.26
C ASP A 51 -11.52 1.85 -22.33
N VAL A 52 -11.00 1.45 -21.17
CA VAL A 52 -9.68 0.87 -21.03
C VAL A 52 -9.83 -0.60 -20.64
N ILE A 53 -9.43 -1.49 -21.53
CA ILE A 53 -9.48 -2.93 -21.31
C ILE A 53 -8.07 -3.44 -21.10
N ILE A 54 -7.83 -4.08 -19.96
CA ILE A 54 -6.51 -4.61 -19.59
C ILE A 54 -6.62 -6.12 -19.40
N ASN A 55 -5.77 -6.84 -20.10
CA ASN A 55 -5.64 -8.29 -19.92
C ASN A 55 -4.65 -8.58 -18.81
N ALA A 56 -5.14 -9.11 -17.69
CA ALA A 56 -4.37 -9.44 -16.52
C ALA A 56 -3.25 -10.46 -16.79
N ASP A 57 -3.47 -11.43 -17.65
CA ASP A 57 -2.51 -12.52 -17.90
C ASP A 57 -1.35 -12.09 -18.80
N SER A 58 -1.67 -11.40 -19.90
CA SER A 58 -0.67 -11.00 -20.90
C SER A 58 -0.04 -9.64 -20.63
N GLY A 59 -0.68 -8.80 -19.81
CA GLY A 59 -0.31 -7.41 -19.60
C GLY A 59 -0.54 -6.54 -20.84
N ASP A 60 -1.34 -7.02 -21.79
CA ASP A 60 -1.77 -6.21 -22.94
C ASP A 60 -2.95 -5.34 -22.54
N PHE A 61 -3.05 -4.19 -23.18
CA PHE A 61 -4.16 -3.26 -22.95
C PHE A 61 -4.67 -2.72 -24.26
N GLU A 62 -5.95 -2.39 -24.29
CA GLU A 62 -6.64 -1.75 -25.39
C GLU A 62 -7.40 -0.53 -24.87
N ILE A 63 -7.37 0.54 -25.62
CA ILE A 63 -8.11 1.76 -25.31
C ILE A 63 -9.09 2.00 -26.44
N TRP A 64 -10.35 2.08 -26.10
CA TRP A 64 -11.44 2.33 -27.01
C TRP A 64 -12.01 3.71 -26.72
N ARG A 65 -12.32 4.48 -27.77
CA ARG A 65 -12.92 5.79 -27.65
C ARG A 65 -14.23 5.80 -28.40
N THR A 66 -15.30 6.20 -27.71
CA THR A 66 -16.62 6.37 -28.31
C THR A 66 -16.85 7.84 -28.65
N ARG A 67 -17.27 8.13 -29.88
CA ARG A 67 -17.52 9.48 -30.39
C ARG A 67 -18.86 9.54 -31.12
N GLU A 68 -19.62 10.63 -30.90
CA GLU A 68 -20.86 10.92 -31.61
C GLU A 68 -20.56 11.37 -33.05
N VAL A 69 -21.28 10.79 -34.02
CA VAL A 69 -21.15 11.15 -35.44
C VAL A 69 -21.90 12.45 -35.69
N VAL A 70 -21.19 13.45 -36.15
CA VAL A 70 -21.77 14.77 -36.52
C VAL A 70 -21.46 15.10 -37.99
N ALA A 71 -22.15 16.09 -38.54
CA ALA A 71 -21.85 16.57 -39.89
C ALA A 71 -20.40 17.08 -39.99
N ASP A 72 -19.76 16.95 -41.14
CA ASP A 72 -18.34 17.23 -41.34
C ASP A 72 -17.91 18.66 -40.95
N ASP A 73 -18.83 19.61 -41.04
CA ASP A 73 -18.63 21.02 -40.67
C ASP A 73 -19.11 21.37 -39.25
N ALA A 74 -19.65 20.41 -38.50
CA ALA A 74 -20.25 20.60 -37.19
C ALA A 74 -19.40 20.04 -36.01
N VAL A 75 -18.19 19.58 -36.28
CA VAL A 75 -17.28 19.07 -35.24
C VAL A 75 -16.77 20.22 -34.37
N GLU A 76 -17.25 20.32 -33.14
CA GLU A 76 -16.81 21.32 -32.16
C GLU A 76 -15.76 20.74 -31.19
N ARG A 77 -15.86 19.46 -30.88
CA ARG A 77 -15.01 18.73 -29.92
C ARG A 77 -14.50 17.42 -30.52
N GLU A 78 -13.29 17.45 -31.08
CA GLU A 78 -12.66 16.30 -31.75
C GLU A 78 -12.55 15.05 -30.88
N ASN A 79 -12.57 15.20 -29.55
CA ASN A 79 -12.49 14.10 -28.64
C ASN A 79 -13.83 13.37 -28.43
N GLU A 80 -14.94 14.08 -28.51
CA GLU A 80 -16.29 13.58 -28.26
C GLU A 80 -17.08 13.35 -29.56
N GLN A 81 -16.65 14.00 -30.65
CA GLN A 81 -17.33 14.02 -31.91
C GLN A 81 -16.42 13.57 -33.06
N VAL A 82 -17.00 12.95 -34.05
CA VAL A 82 -16.33 12.51 -35.26
C VAL A 82 -17.12 12.98 -36.49
N ALA A 83 -16.40 13.45 -37.51
CA ALA A 83 -17.00 13.84 -38.79
C ALA A 83 -17.64 12.61 -39.46
N TYR A 84 -18.78 12.80 -40.09
CA TYR A 84 -19.52 11.75 -40.79
C TYR A 84 -18.64 10.98 -41.80
N THR A 85 -17.82 11.71 -42.58
CA THR A 85 -16.89 11.11 -43.54
C THR A 85 -15.86 10.20 -42.86
N GLU A 86 -15.34 10.59 -41.70
CA GLU A 86 -14.38 9.77 -40.89
C GLU A 86 -15.10 8.59 -40.23
N ALA A 87 -16.32 8.79 -39.76
CA ALA A 87 -17.13 7.74 -39.12
C ALA A 87 -17.40 6.57 -40.08
N LEU A 88 -17.67 6.84 -41.37
CA LEU A 88 -17.86 5.80 -42.38
C LEU A 88 -16.62 4.93 -42.67
N GLU A 89 -15.41 5.42 -42.34
CA GLU A 89 -14.20 4.61 -42.44
C GLU A 89 -14.09 3.60 -41.26
N ILE A 90 -14.74 3.90 -40.13
CA ILE A 90 -14.75 3.08 -38.93
C ILE A 90 -15.93 2.10 -38.99
N ASP A 91 -17.12 2.62 -39.23
CA ASP A 91 -18.35 1.85 -39.42
C ASP A 91 -19.10 2.33 -40.70
N PRO A 92 -19.14 1.51 -41.75
CA PRO A 92 -19.81 1.87 -43.02
C PRO A 92 -21.34 2.07 -42.92
N GLU A 93 -21.97 1.61 -41.80
CA GLU A 93 -23.41 1.74 -41.57
C GLU A 93 -23.75 2.92 -40.65
N ALA A 94 -22.76 3.71 -40.19
CA ALA A 94 -22.98 4.82 -39.25
C ALA A 94 -23.85 5.93 -39.84
N GLU A 95 -24.77 6.45 -39.05
CA GLU A 95 -25.61 7.61 -39.36
C GLU A 95 -25.24 8.80 -38.44
N ILE A 96 -25.64 10.00 -38.85
CA ILE A 96 -25.44 11.20 -38.00
C ILE A 96 -26.27 11.08 -36.72
N GLY A 97 -25.63 11.21 -35.59
CA GLY A 97 -26.20 11.03 -34.23
C GLY A 97 -25.96 9.65 -33.66
N ASP A 98 -25.29 8.72 -34.35
CA ASP A 98 -24.86 7.44 -33.81
C ASP A 98 -23.56 7.59 -33.05
N ASP A 99 -23.31 6.66 -32.14
CA ASP A 99 -22.04 6.52 -31.44
C ASP A 99 -21.14 5.51 -32.15
N VAL A 100 -19.94 5.94 -32.55
CA VAL A 100 -18.93 5.10 -33.18
C VAL A 100 -17.73 4.93 -32.27
N THR A 101 -17.26 3.68 -32.13
CA THR A 101 -16.15 3.34 -31.27
C THR A 101 -14.89 3.02 -32.10
N ASP A 102 -13.80 3.74 -31.83
CA ASP A 102 -12.50 3.52 -32.48
C ASP A 102 -11.42 3.12 -31.46
N SER A 103 -10.46 2.30 -31.90
CA SER A 103 -9.32 1.94 -31.06
C SER A 103 -8.26 3.03 -31.07
N VAL A 104 -7.77 3.38 -29.88
CA VAL A 104 -6.78 4.43 -29.71
C VAL A 104 -5.42 3.85 -29.41
N ASP A 105 -4.43 4.08 -30.27
CA ASP A 105 -3.05 3.69 -30.02
C ASP A 105 -2.39 4.62 -29.00
N PHE A 106 -2.28 4.16 -27.75
CA PHE A 106 -1.63 4.91 -26.66
C PHE A 106 -0.18 5.30 -26.99
N LEU A 107 0.50 4.50 -27.79
CA LEU A 107 1.88 4.83 -28.20
C LEU A 107 1.95 6.03 -29.15
N SER A 108 0.84 6.39 -29.78
CA SER A 108 0.74 7.58 -30.63
C SER A 108 0.80 8.88 -29.82
N PHE A 109 0.46 8.84 -28.52
CA PHE A 109 0.49 10.02 -27.63
C PHE A 109 1.91 10.48 -27.27
N GLY A 110 2.91 9.71 -27.70
CA GLY A 110 4.31 10.05 -27.57
C GLY A 110 4.91 9.78 -26.18
N ARG A 111 6.21 10.03 -26.10
CA ARG A 111 7.04 9.66 -24.94
C ARG A 111 6.57 10.29 -23.61
N ARG A 112 5.98 11.48 -23.64
CA ARG A 112 5.51 12.17 -22.43
C ARG A 112 4.36 11.41 -21.75
N ALA A 113 3.42 10.89 -22.51
CA ALA A 113 2.29 10.12 -22.00
C ALA A 113 2.79 8.84 -21.28
N ILE A 114 3.75 8.14 -21.88
CA ILE A 114 4.36 6.93 -21.32
C ILE A 114 5.09 7.24 -19.99
N VAL A 115 5.86 8.34 -19.95
CA VAL A 115 6.56 8.76 -18.72
C VAL A 115 5.55 9.15 -17.64
N ASN A 116 4.49 9.87 -17.99
CA ASN A 116 3.44 10.26 -17.04
C ASN A 116 2.70 9.02 -16.50
N LEU A 117 2.37 8.05 -17.36
CA LEU A 117 1.76 6.79 -16.94
C LEU A 117 2.63 6.07 -15.92
N ARG A 118 3.92 5.94 -16.22
CA ARG A 118 4.89 5.32 -15.30
C ARG A 118 4.92 6.00 -13.95
N GLN A 119 4.98 7.33 -13.92
CA GLN A 119 5.02 8.10 -12.68
C GLN A 119 3.73 7.96 -11.88
N THR A 120 2.58 8.04 -12.56
CA THR A 120 1.27 7.88 -11.92
C THR A 120 1.10 6.49 -11.33
N LEU A 121 1.47 5.44 -12.07
CA LEU A 121 1.45 4.06 -11.60
C LEU A 121 2.36 3.87 -10.39
N SER A 122 3.62 4.32 -10.46
CA SER A 122 4.56 4.19 -9.35
C SER A 122 4.07 4.90 -8.09
N SER A 123 3.43 6.07 -8.23
CA SER A 123 2.86 6.80 -7.10
C SER A 123 1.67 6.04 -6.48
N LYS A 124 0.72 5.60 -7.30
CA LYS A 124 -0.46 4.88 -6.81
C LYS A 124 -0.10 3.56 -6.12
N ILE A 125 0.87 2.83 -6.66
CA ILE A 125 1.35 1.59 -6.05
C ILE A 125 2.01 1.86 -4.70
N LEU A 126 2.84 2.89 -4.62
CA LEU A 126 3.45 3.29 -3.35
C LEU A 126 2.38 3.67 -2.31
N ASP A 127 1.32 4.35 -2.74
CA ASP A 127 0.19 4.71 -1.87
C ASP A 127 -0.56 3.47 -1.36
N LEU A 128 -0.79 2.48 -2.22
CA LEU A 128 -1.39 1.20 -1.83
C LEU A 128 -0.50 0.40 -0.86
N GLN A 129 0.80 0.36 -1.12
CA GLN A 129 1.75 -0.31 -0.21
C GLN A 129 1.74 0.33 1.18
N LYS A 130 1.69 1.66 1.24
CA LYS A 130 1.60 2.40 2.50
C LYS A 130 0.29 2.14 3.23
N GLU A 131 -0.82 2.12 2.51
CA GLU A 131 -2.12 1.81 3.10
C GLU A 131 -2.16 0.37 3.64
N HIS A 132 -1.70 -0.61 2.87
CA HIS A 132 -1.60 -1.99 3.32
C HIS A 132 -0.70 -2.13 4.56
N PHE A 133 0.45 -1.47 4.55
CA PHE A 133 1.34 -1.41 5.71
C PHE A 133 0.62 -0.83 6.94
N TYR A 134 -0.10 0.29 6.77
CA TYR A 134 -0.85 0.91 7.86
C TYR A 134 -1.90 -0.04 8.44
N GLN A 135 -2.72 -0.65 7.58
CA GLN A 135 -3.78 -1.58 8.00
C GLN A 135 -3.21 -2.80 8.72
N THR A 136 -2.14 -3.38 8.20
CA THR A 136 -1.46 -4.53 8.82
C THR A 136 -0.98 -4.23 10.23
N PHE A 137 -0.38 -3.07 10.46
CA PHE A 137 0.18 -2.74 11.75
C PHE A 137 -0.81 -2.13 12.73
N ILE A 138 -1.88 -1.45 12.27
CA ILE A 138 -2.89 -0.89 13.17
C ILE A 138 -3.66 -1.99 13.92
N GLU A 139 -3.92 -3.13 13.28
CA GLU A 139 -4.57 -4.28 13.88
C GLU A 139 -3.67 -4.97 14.94
N ARG A 140 -2.36 -4.84 14.78
CA ARG A 140 -1.36 -5.45 15.66
C ARG A 140 -0.89 -4.56 16.81
N VAL A 141 -1.51 -3.39 17.01
CA VAL A 141 -1.19 -2.51 18.13
C VAL A 141 -1.38 -3.25 19.47
N GLY A 142 -0.36 -3.21 20.32
CA GLY A 142 -0.31 -3.96 21.57
C GLY A 142 0.28 -5.37 21.47
N GLU A 143 0.66 -5.85 20.30
CA GLU A 143 1.36 -7.11 20.10
C GLU A 143 2.86 -6.97 20.36
N LEU A 144 3.47 -8.05 20.80
CA LEU A 144 4.92 -8.17 20.90
C LEU A 144 5.50 -8.52 19.54
N ILE A 145 6.50 -7.76 19.10
CA ILE A 145 7.24 -8.02 17.86
C ILE A 145 8.73 -8.14 18.17
N THR A 146 9.39 -8.97 17.38
CA THR A 146 10.86 -9.06 17.35
C THR A 146 11.36 -8.32 16.11
N ALA A 147 12.31 -7.42 16.30
CA ALA A 147 12.90 -6.69 15.19
C ALA A 147 14.41 -6.52 15.39
N GLU A 148 15.14 -6.45 14.29
CA GLU A 148 16.59 -6.26 14.30
C GLU A 148 16.93 -4.76 14.24
N VAL A 149 17.90 -4.33 15.02
CA VAL A 149 18.40 -2.96 14.99
C VAL A 149 19.16 -2.71 13.70
N TYR A 150 18.59 -1.90 12.84
CA TYR A 150 19.24 -1.48 11.59
C TYR A 150 20.18 -0.30 11.79
N GLN A 151 19.71 0.73 12.51
CA GLN A 151 20.51 1.92 12.78
C GLN A 151 20.09 2.60 14.10
N VAL A 152 21.09 3.08 14.85
CA VAL A 152 20.86 3.85 16.09
C VAL A 152 21.16 5.31 15.83
N TRP A 153 20.15 6.17 16.01
CA TRP A 153 20.30 7.63 15.94
C TRP A 153 20.23 8.25 17.34
N LYS A 154 20.54 9.52 17.41
CA LYS A 154 20.56 10.26 18.69
C LYS A 154 19.19 10.31 19.37
N ARG A 155 18.08 10.37 18.61
CA ARG A 155 16.72 10.55 19.13
C ARG A 155 15.87 9.30 19.03
N GLU A 156 16.20 8.38 18.17
CA GLU A 156 15.41 7.19 17.86
C GLU A 156 16.31 6.06 17.36
N THR A 157 15.82 4.84 17.44
CA THR A 157 16.44 3.65 16.87
C THR A 157 15.54 3.13 15.75
N LEU A 158 16.11 2.92 14.57
CA LEU A 158 15.45 2.27 13.44
C LEU A 158 15.65 0.77 13.57
N LEU A 159 14.55 0.05 13.53
CA LEU A 159 14.50 -1.42 13.56
C LEU A 159 13.86 -1.92 12.26
N VAL A 160 14.15 -3.15 11.91
CA VAL A 160 13.56 -3.84 10.76
C VAL A 160 13.01 -5.18 11.23
N ASP A 161 11.78 -5.49 10.86
CA ASP A 161 11.18 -6.79 11.15
C ASP A 161 11.63 -7.87 10.15
N GLU A 162 11.10 -9.09 10.29
CA GLU A 162 11.43 -10.23 9.43
C GLU A 162 10.99 -10.02 7.95
N ASP A 163 9.97 -9.20 7.75
CA ASP A 163 9.43 -8.88 6.42
C ASP A 163 10.16 -7.69 5.75
N GLY A 164 11.11 -7.06 6.45
CA GLY A 164 11.87 -5.91 5.97
C GLY A 164 11.17 -4.56 6.20
N ASN A 165 10.14 -4.52 7.04
CA ASN A 165 9.44 -3.28 7.37
C ASN A 165 10.24 -2.43 8.36
N GLU A 166 10.30 -1.13 8.09
CA GLU A 166 10.98 -0.16 8.96
C GLU A 166 10.08 0.25 10.14
N LEU A 167 10.59 0.03 11.35
CA LEU A 167 9.92 0.33 12.61
C LEU A 167 10.79 1.28 13.43
N ILE A 168 10.17 2.19 14.19
CA ILE A 168 10.89 3.23 14.90
C ILE A 168 10.67 3.09 16.40
N MET A 169 11.74 3.15 17.16
CA MET A 169 11.69 3.20 18.62
C MET A 169 12.35 4.50 19.10
N PRO A 170 11.53 5.53 19.42
CA PRO A 170 12.02 6.79 19.97
C PRO A 170 12.78 6.58 21.29
N LYS A 171 13.69 7.50 21.62
CA LYS A 171 14.47 7.42 22.88
C LYS A 171 13.60 7.40 24.13
N SER A 172 12.44 8.03 24.11
CA SER A 172 11.44 8.01 25.19
C SER A 172 10.80 6.65 25.42
N GLU A 173 10.80 5.80 24.38
CA GLU A 173 10.22 4.46 24.39
C GLU A 173 11.28 3.35 24.64
N GLN A 174 12.53 3.76 24.89
CA GLN A 174 13.63 2.88 25.26
C GLN A 174 13.81 2.87 26.78
N ILE A 175 14.21 1.74 27.35
CA ILE A 175 14.59 1.68 28.76
C ILE A 175 15.91 2.43 28.94
N PRO A 176 16.05 3.34 29.91
CA PRO A 176 17.17 4.27 29.99
C PRO A 176 18.57 3.64 30.02
N ASP A 177 18.70 2.45 30.60
CA ASP A 177 19.97 1.75 30.78
C ASP A 177 20.26 0.70 29.66
N GLU A 178 19.37 0.63 28.63
CA GLU A 178 19.59 -0.24 27.49
C GLU A 178 20.37 0.45 26.39
N TYR A 179 21.34 -0.28 25.83
CA TYR A 179 22.15 0.16 24.71
C TYR A 179 21.99 -0.82 23.55
N PHE A 180 21.62 -0.32 22.40
CA PHE A 180 21.42 -1.10 21.19
C PHE A 180 22.59 -0.90 20.23
N ARG A 181 22.96 -1.98 19.54
CA ARG A 181 23.93 -1.97 18.44
C ARG A 181 23.28 -2.49 17.17
N LYS A 182 23.79 -2.09 16.05
CA LYS A 182 23.36 -2.64 14.74
C LYS A 182 23.48 -4.16 14.74
N GLY A 183 22.40 -4.85 14.35
CA GLY A 183 22.31 -6.29 14.30
C GLY A 183 21.76 -6.93 15.58
N ASP A 184 21.50 -6.15 16.64
CA ASP A 184 20.87 -6.69 17.85
C ASP A 184 19.40 -7.03 17.58
N SER A 185 18.95 -8.20 18.00
CA SER A 185 17.54 -8.58 18.00
C SER A 185 16.85 -8.04 19.24
N VAL A 186 15.77 -7.31 19.05
CA VAL A 186 15.06 -6.59 20.11
C VAL A 186 13.59 -6.96 20.13
N HIS A 187 13.08 -7.35 21.29
CA HIS A 187 11.65 -7.50 21.53
C HIS A 187 11.06 -6.15 21.97
N ALA A 188 9.98 -5.74 21.35
CA ALA A 188 9.24 -4.54 21.72
C ALA A 188 7.75 -4.72 21.43
N VAL A 189 6.90 -3.88 21.98
CA VAL A 189 5.47 -3.86 21.67
C VAL A 189 5.19 -2.76 20.64
N ILE A 190 4.27 -3.02 19.73
CA ILE A 190 3.75 -2.00 18.82
C ILE A 190 2.89 -1.05 19.67
N ALA A 191 3.42 0.15 19.94
CA ALA A 191 2.75 1.11 20.81
C ALA A 191 1.69 1.90 20.08
N ARG A 192 1.97 2.32 18.85
CA ARG A 192 1.05 3.08 18.00
C ARG A 192 1.50 3.02 16.54
N VAL A 193 0.54 3.31 15.66
CA VAL A 193 0.76 3.50 14.24
C VAL A 193 0.18 4.85 13.85
N ASP A 194 1.04 5.74 13.41
CA ASP A 194 0.67 7.09 12.95
C ASP A 194 0.66 7.11 11.42
N ASN A 195 -0.31 7.76 10.80
CA ASN A 195 -0.34 7.97 9.34
C ASN A 195 -0.45 9.46 9.03
N GLU A 196 0.66 10.16 9.07
CA GLU A 196 0.73 11.57 8.74
C GLU A 196 1.13 11.76 7.27
N ASN A 197 0.31 12.50 6.52
CA ASN A 197 0.55 12.80 5.09
C ASN A 197 0.77 11.54 4.23
N ASN A 198 -0.03 10.50 4.45
CA ASN A 198 0.10 9.22 3.77
C ASN A 198 1.51 8.60 3.92
N ASN A 199 2.11 8.76 5.10
CA ASN A 199 3.40 8.19 5.46
C ASN A 199 3.30 7.44 6.79
N PRO A 200 2.87 6.17 6.79
CA PRO A 200 2.66 5.40 7.99
C PRO A 200 3.99 5.17 8.74
N ARG A 201 3.95 5.35 10.05
CA ARG A 201 5.07 5.15 10.96
C ARG A 201 4.63 4.28 12.11
N VAL A 202 5.30 3.18 12.33
CA VAL A 202 5.08 2.27 13.45
C VAL A 202 6.04 2.62 14.57
N THR A 203 5.49 2.95 15.74
CA THR A 203 6.28 3.25 16.93
C THR A 203 6.29 2.04 17.85
N LEU A 204 7.49 1.54 18.12
CA LEU A 204 7.74 0.47 19.08
C LEU A 204 8.04 1.04 20.47
N SER A 205 7.64 0.32 21.51
CA SER A 205 7.90 0.67 22.91
C SER A 205 8.41 -0.53 23.71
N ARG A 206 9.39 -0.26 24.57
CA ARG A 206 9.86 -1.15 25.63
C ARG A 206 9.49 -0.61 27.02
N THR A 207 9.00 0.62 27.09
CA THR A 207 8.58 1.30 28.34
C THR A 207 7.10 1.06 28.64
N SER A 208 6.28 0.74 27.65
CA SER A 208 4.85 0.49 27.80
C SER A 208 4.55 -0.61 28.81
N PRO A 209 3.51 -0.48 29.65
CA PRO A 209 3.00 -1.56 30.48
C PRO A 209 2.64 -2.82 29.69
N GLU A 210 2.11 -2.67 28.48
CA GLU A 210 1.75 -3.79 27.59
C GLU A 210 2.98 -4.63 27.22
N PHE A 211 4.14 -4.02 27.04
CA PHE A 211 5.38 -4.77 26.80
C PHE A 211 5.67 -5.78 27.89
N LEU A 212 5.54 -5.37 29.15
CA LEU A 212 5.79 -6.27 30.28
C LEU A 212 4.71 -7.35 30.37
N LYS A 213 3.45 -7.00 30.12
CA LYS A 213 2.34 -7.95 30.08
C LYS A 213 2.57 -9.04 29.02
N ARG A 214 2.95 -8.67 27.80
CA ARG A 214 3.26 -9.61 26.72
C ARG A 214 4.48 -10.49 27.03
N LEU A 215 5.49 -9.94 27.69
CA LEU A 215 6.63 -10.76 28.15
C LEU A 215 6.20 -11.82 29.16
N PHE A 216 5.30 -11.51 30.09
CA PHE A 216 4.77 -12.50 31.02
C PHE A 216 3.91 -13.55 30.32
N GLU A 217 3.04 -13.14 29.40
CA GLU A 217 2.25 -14.06 28.57
C GLU A 217 3.13 -15.04 27.77
N MET A 218 4.30 -14.59 27.31
CA MET A 218 5.24 -15.44 26.57
C MET A 218 6.05 -16.40 27.48
N ASN A 219 6.37 -15.98 28.72
CA ASN A 219 7.31 -16.71 29.56
C ASN A 219 6.63 -17.50 30.72
N VAL A 220 5.38 -17.22 31.04
CA VAL A 220 4.64 -17.87 32.12
C VAL A 220 3.50 -18.70 31.51
N PRO A 221 3.64 -20.04 31.50
CA PRO A 221 2.66 -20.92 30.88
C PRO A 221 1.24 -20.76 31.45
N GLU A 222 1.09 -20.54 32.73
CA GLU A 222 -0.18 -20.39 33.42
C GLU A 222 -0.94 -19.11 32.95
N ILE A 223 -0.20 -18.08 32.53
CA ILE A 223 -0.78 -16.88 31.94
C ILE A 223 -1.16 -17.13 30.47
N ALA A 224 -0.29 -17.84 29.73
CA ALA A 224 -0.56 -18.21 28.35
C ALA A 224 -1.79 -19.12 28.23
N ASP A 225 -1.96 -20.05 29.18
CA ASP A 225 -3.08 -20.98 29.28
C ASP A 225 -4.38 -20.32 29.83
N GLY A 226 -4.30 -19.05 30.25
CA GLY A 226 -5.44 -18.30 30.79
C GLY A 226 -5.82 -18.67 32.21
N LEU A 227 -5.01 -19.45 32.93
CA LEU A 227 -5.23 -19.83 34.32
C LEU A 227 -4.98 -18.65 35.28
N ILE A 228 -4.02 -17.80 34.92
CA ILE A 228 -3.71 -16.55 35.61
C ILE A 228 -3.94 -15.38 34.65
N THR A 229 -4.63 -14.34 35.12
CA THR A 229 -4.88 -13.13 34.33
C THR A 229 -4.16 -11.95 34.96
N ILE A 230 -3.46 -11.16 34.12
CA ILE A 230 -2.85 -9.91 34.53
C ILE A 230 -3.93 -8.82 34.47
N LYS A 231 -4.33 -8.28 35.61
CA LYS A 231 -5.35 -7.24 35.75
C LYS A 231 -4.78 -5.83 35.55
N ARG A 232 -3.61 -5.56 36.11
CA ARG A 232 -2.98 -4.24 36.03
C ARG A 232 -1.47 -4.33 36.15
N VAL A 233 -0.78 -3.52 35.39
CA VAL A 233 0.68 -3.34 35.46
C VAL A 233 0.97 -1.88 35.78
N ALA A 234 1.81 -1.63 36.79
CA ALA A 234 2.41 -0.32 37.09
C ALA A 234 3.92 -0.49 37.15
N ARG A 235 4.65 0.25 36.31
CA ARG A 235 6.10 0.09 36.18
C ARG A 235 6.85 1.41 36.12
N ILE A 236 8.08 1.38 36.57
CA ILE A 236 9.13 2.36 36.26
C ILE A 236 10.12 1.58 35.41
N PRO A 237 10.16 1.87 34.07
CA PRO A 237 10.98 1.10 33.13
C PRO A 237 12.43 0.99 33.55
N GLY A 238 13.00 -0.25 33.54
CA GLY A 238 14.37 -0.50 33.95
C GLY A 238 14.61 -0.53 35.46
N VAL A 239 13.64 -0.18 36.32
CA VAL A 239 13.83 -0.10 37.79
C VAL A 239 12.97 -1.11 38.53
N ARG A 240 11.65 -1.04 38.40
CA ARG A 240 10.73 -1.92 39.12
C ARG A 240 9.36 -1.98 38.45
N ALA A 241 8.62 -3.04 38.70
CA ALA A 241 7.22 -3.17 38.32
C ALA A 241 6.39 -3.76 39.49
N LYS A 242 5.10 -3.45 39.50
CA LYS A 242 4.07 -4.08 40.31
C LYS A 242 3.00 -4.58 39.37
N ILE A 243 2.63 -5.85 39.54
CA ILE A 243 1.65 -6.52 38.70
C ILE A 243 0.55 -7.04 39.59
N ALA A 244 -0.69 -6.71 39.27
CA ALA A 244 -1.85 -7.32 39.94
C ALA A 244 -2.32 -8.48 39.05
N VAL A 245 -2.36 -9.67 39.62
CA VAL A 245 -2.77 -10.91 38.97
C VAL A 245 -3.97 -11.51 39.68
N GLU A 246 -4.74 -12.32 38.99
CA GLU A 246 -5.87 -13.07 39.48
C GLU A 246 -5.82 -14.48 38.91
N SER A 247 -5.98 -15.49 39.79
CA SER A 247 -6.15 -16.88 39.37
C SER A 247 -7.62 -17.27 39.38
N TYR A 248 -8.03 -18.05 38.38
CA TYR A 248 -9.36 -18.64 38.31
C TYR A 248 -9.46 -20.03 38.99
N ASP A 249 -8.31 -20.63 39.31
CA ASP A 249 -8.22 -21.91 40.01
C ASP A 249 -7.65 -21.70 41.42
N ASP A 250 -8.43 -22.04 42.45
CA ASP A 250 -8.03 -21.92 43.88
C ASP A 250 -6.77 -22.75 44.23
N ARG A 251 -6.38 -23.69 43.37
CA ARG A 251 -5.19 -24.52 43.55
C ARG A 251 -3.91 -23.88 43.03
N ILE A 252 -4.04 -22.78 42.26
CA ILE A 252 -2.90 -22.06 41.67
C ILE A 252 -2.70 -20.77 42.45
N ASP A 253 -1.56 -20.65 43.13
CA ASP A 253 -1.16 -19.39 43.75
C ASP A 253 -0.52 -18.46 42.67
N PRO A 254 -1.20 -17.38 42.28
CA PRO A 254 -0.69 -16.51 41.20
C PRO A 254 0.56 -15.71 41.58
N VAL A 255 1.00 -15.78 42.85
CA VAL A 255 2.19 -15.06 43.35
C VAL A 255 3.42 -15.95 43.35
N CYS A 256 3.22 -17.26 43.42
CA CYS A 256 4.30 -18.26 43.49
C CYS A 256 4.54 -19.05 42.19
N SER A 257 3.81 -18.71 41.13
CA SER A 257 3.97 -19.36 39.81
C SER A 257 5.13 -18.76 39.03
#